data_599aa0a67c975be3643f663c71a453e3
#
_entry.id   599aa0a67c975be3643f663c71a453e3
#
_cell.length_a   1.000
_cell.length_b   1.000
_cell.length_c   1.000
_cell.angle_alpha   90.00
_cell.angle_beta   90.00
_cell.angle_gamma   90.00
#
_symmetry.space_group_name_H-M   'P 1'
#
loop_
_entity.id
_entity.type
_entity.pdbx_description
1 polymer ?
#
loop_
_entity_poly.entity_id
_entity_poly.type
_entity_poly.pdbx_seq_one_letter_code
_entity_poly.pdbx_strand_id
1 'polypeptide(L)'
;MNYQDFLNNKKFVLESSGFDIDKNELNPKLFDYEKDIVRWALAKGRAAIFADCGLGKTAMQLEWANQVSKRTGGKVLILAPLAVAPQTAKEGEKFGIEAIVCESQSDCKEISITNYEKLDRFIAKEFTGIVLDESSILKSFTGKVRTQIIDTFNKVPYKLACTATPSPNDYMELGNHSEFLGVMTRAEMLSMFFVHDGGETSKWRLKGHAENVFWQWMASWAVFIGNPRDLGYAEQGFDLPELNVNQIIVDGDEPTMDTLTLTQRRQARKESIGLRCSTAADLVNDSEEQWLVWCDLNDESSLLHSMIDESVEVKGSDKPEHKKDSMLSFSDGNIKALVTKPKIAGFGMNWQNCHNMIFVGLSDSYEAYYQAVRRCWRFGQGKPVNVYIIISAKEGCVKDNIEQKQKKDEQMKSRMIELTKEITKKELRKTCRISTPYDAEKEMQLPKWEEFN
;
A
#
# COMPACT_ATOMS: atom_id res chain seq x y z
N MET A 1 -11.68 25.41 34.46
CA MET A 1 -10.91 24.74 33.36
C MET A 1 -10.68 25.83 32.31
N ASN A 2 -9.42 26.23 32.08
CA ASN A 2 -9.09 27.24 31.11
C ASN A 2 -9.34 26.70 29.70
N TYR A 3 -9.75 27.55 28.73
CA TYR A 3 -9.95 27.15 27.32
C TYR A 3 -8.72 26.47 26.73
N GLN A 4 -7.51 26.86 27.17
CA GLN A 4 -6.26 26.25 26.77
C GLN A 4 -6.10 24.81 27.32
N ASP A 5 -6.57 24.56 28.56
CA ASP A 5 -6.60 23.21 29.15
C ASP A 5 -7.62 22.32 28.43
N PHE A 6 -8.75 22.90 28.02
CA PHE A 6 -9.74 22.19 27.20
C PHE A 6 -9.21 21.84 25.82
N LEU A 7 -8.45 22.73 25.18
CA LEU A 7 -7.77 22.46 23.89
C LEU A 7 -6.63 21.46 24.04
N ASN A 8 -5.86 21.51 25.13
CA ASN A 8 -4.79 20.57 25.42
C ASN A 8 -5.32 19.16 25.72
N ASN A 9 -6.44 19.05 26.41
CA ASN A 9 -7.14 17.78 26.66
C ASN A 9 -7.80 17.23 25.38
N LYS A 10 -7.97 18.04 24.34
CA LYS A 10 -8.42 17.59 23.00
C LYS A 10 -7.30 17.24 22.04
N LYS A 11 -6.03 17.37 22.43
CA LYS A 11 -4.90 16.86 21.64
C LYS A 11 -4.84 15.35 21.79
N PHE A 12 -5.64 14.65 20.98
CA PHE A 12 -5.54 13.23 20.83
C PHE A 12 -4.24 12.89 20.06
N VAL A 13 -3.15 12.81 20.80
CA VAL A 13 -1.90 12.26 20.31
C VAL A 13 -1.83 10.83 20.84
N LEU A 14 -1.60 9.86 19.95
CA LEU A 14 -1.42 8.48 20.40
C LEU A 14 -0.21 8.41 21.34
N GLU A 15 -0.45 7.94 22.56
CA GLU A 15 0.64 7.63 23.48
C GLU A 15 1.48 6.48 22.90
N SER A 16 2.79 6.65 22.92
CA SER A 16 3.73 5.62 22.47
C SER A 16 3.65 4.41 23.42
N SER A 17 3.30 3.25 22.88
CA SER A 17 3.19 1.97 23.60
C SER A 17 4.26 0.97 23.22
N GLY A 18 5.22 1.39 22.39
CA GLY A 18 6.28 0.57 21.87
C GLY A 18 7.58 0.71 22.66
N PHE A 19 8.71 0.58 21.97
CA PHE A 19 10.04 0.67 22.54
C PHE A 19 11.00 1.41 21.61
N ASP A 20 11.97 2.08 22.19
CA ASP A 20 13.06 2.72 21.45
C ASP A 20 14.17 1.71 21.10
N ILE A 21 14.79 1.92 19.95
CA ILE A 21 15.89 1.12 19.45
C ILE A 21 16.94 2.03 18.80
N ASP A 22 18.23 1.68 18.92
CA ASP A 22 19.28 2.40 18.21
C ASP A 22 19.21 2.11 16.71
N LYS A 23 19.49 3.12 15.88
CA LYS A 23 19.52 2.98 14.43
C LYS A 23 20.52 1.95 13.95
N ASN A 24 21.62 1.76 14.69
CA ASN A 24 22.67 0.79 14.38
C ASN A 24 22.27 -0.66 14.67
N GLU A 25 21.21 -0.89 15.45
CA GLU A 25 20.65 -2.21 15.70
C GLU A 25 19.72 -2.69 14.58
N LEU A 26 19.30 -1.76 13.71
CA LEU A 26 18.47 -2.08 12.55
C LEU A 26 19.31 -2.66 11.42
N ASN A 27 18.67 -3.39 10.54
CA ASN A 27 19.30 -4.05 9.41
C ASN A 27 20.11 -3.03 8.57
N PRO A 28 21.42 -3.27 8.36
CA PRO A 28 22.28 -2.32 7.64
C PRO A 28 21.88 -2.12 6.17
N LYS A 29 21.15 -3.08 5.58
CA LYS A 29 20.71 -3.02 4.19
C LYS A 29 19.51 -2.08 3.97
N LEU A 30 18.84 -1.62 5.03
CA LEU A 30 17.80 -0.62 4.94
C LEU A 30 18.39 0.75 4.58
N PHE A 31 17.69 1.51 3.77
CA PHE A 31 17.99 2.92 3.55
C PHE A 31 17.78 3.73 4.84
N ASP A 32 18.39 4.88 4.91
CA ASP A 32 18.33 5.73 6.12
C ASP A 32 16.91 6.15 6.47
N TYR A 33 16.10 6.53 5.48
CA TYR A 33 14.70 6.87 5.71
C TYR A 33 13.86 5.67 6.19
N GLU A 34 14.15 4.46 5.69
CA GLU A 34 13.48 3.23 6.13
C GLU A 34 13.79 2.93 7.58
N LYS A 35 15.07 3.05 7.98
CA LYS A 35 15.49 2.88 9.38
C LYS A 35 14.79 3.85 10.31
N ASP A 36 14.69 5.12 9.93
CA ASP A 36 14.06 6.14 10.77
C ASP A 36 12.55 5.92 10.89
N ILE A 37 11.88 5.48 9.79
CA ILE A 37 10.45 5.12 9.82
C ILE A 37 10.23 3.87 10.70
N VAL A 38 11.06 2.84 10.57
CA VAL A 38 10.96 1.61 11.39
C VAL A 38 11.15 1.93 12.87
N ARG A 39 12.16 2.73 13.23
CA ARG A 39 12.38 3.19 14.63
C ARG A 39 11.15 3.91 15.17
N TRP A 40 10.64 4.85 14.41
CA TRP A 40 9.43 5.59 14.78
C TRP A 40 8.24 4.64 14.99
N ALA A 41 8.02 3.69 14.07
CA ALA A 41 6.92 2.72 14.16
C ALA A 41 7.08 1.77 15.37
N LEU A 42 8.31 1.37 15.69
CA LEU A 42 8.62 0.59 16.89
C LEU A 42 8.37 1.38 18.17
N ALA A 43 8.79 2.64 18.23
CA ALA A 43 8.52 3.52 19.37
C ALA A 43 7.04 3.78 19.57
N LYS A 44 6.24 3.90 18.48
CA LYS A 44 4.78 4.02 18.56
C LYS A 44 4.13 2.71 19.02
N GLY A 45 4.66 1.55 18.65
CA GLY A 45 4.10 0.23 18.91
C GLY A 45 2.89 -0.11 18.04
N ARG A 46 2.07 0.90 17.70
CA ARG A 46 0.91 0.83 16.81
C ARG A 46 1.01 1.94 15.80
N ALA A 47 1.29 1.60 14.53
CA ALA A 47 1.61 2.58 13.51
C ALA A 47 1.11 2.19 12.12
N ALA A 48 1.01 3.17 11.24
CA ALA A 48 0.79 2.96 9.82
C ALA A 48 1.94 3.55 8.98
N ILE A 49 2.34 2.80 7.94
CA ILE A 49 3.31 3.25 6.94
C ILE A 49 2.60 3.32 5.59
N PHE A 50 2.20 4.52 5.22
CA PHE A 50 1.56 4.81 3.95
C PHE A 50 2.63 5.33 2.99
N ALA A 51 3.36 4.38 2.42
CA ALA A 51 4.44 4.63 1.50
C ALA A 51 4.07 4.20 0.09
N ASP A 52 4.44 4.98 -0.91
CA ASP A 52 4.15 4.65 -2.31
C ASP A 52 4.82 3.34 -2.74
N CYS A 53 4.44 2.82 -3.90
CA CYS A 53 5.03 1.60 -4.44
C CYS A 53 6.53 1.78 -4.71
N GLY A 54 7.33 0.78 -4.33
CA GLY A 54 8.80 0.83 -4.51
C GLY A 54 9.58 1.50 -3.39
N LEU A 55 8.92 1.98 -2.32
CA LEU A 55 9.56 2.61 -1.16
C LEU A 55 9.84 1.62 -0.01
N GLY A 56 10.17 0.38 -0.31
CA GLY A 56 10.68 -0.58 0.68
C GLY A 56 9.70 -1.01 1.79
N LYS A 57 8.37 -0.90 1.57
CA LYS A 57 7.38 -1.33 2.57
C LYS A 57 7.64 -2.74 3.12
N THR A 58 7.96 -3.68 2.24
CA THR A 58 8.22 -5.08 2.62
C THR A 58 9.45 -5.19 3.52
N ALA A 59 10.52 -4.47 3.21
CA ALA A 59 11.72 -4.44 4.03
C ALA A 59 11.45 -3.82 5.42
N MET A 60 10.71 -2.71 5.45
CA MET A 60 10.30 -2.05 6.71
C MET A 60 9.40 -2.95 7.56
N GLN A 61 8.46 -3.66 6.96
CA GLN A 61 7.57 -4.61 7.65
C GLN A 61 8.33 -5.77 8.28
N LEU A 62 9.24 -6.37 7.51
CA LEU A 62 10.07 -7.49 7.95
C LEU A 62 10.98 -7.08 9.10
N GLU A 63 11.64 -5.93 8.97
CA GLU A 63 12.51 -5.43 10.04
C GLU A 63 11.71 -5.06 11.29
N TRP A 64 10.55 -4.41 11.16
CA TRP A 64 9.68 -4.12 12.29
C TRP A 64 9.24 -5.41 12.99
N ALA A 65 8.82 -6.44 12.23
CA ALA A 65 8.42 -7.73 12.78
C ALA A 65 9.58 -8.43 13.50
N ASN A 66 10.79 -8.39 12.92
CA ASN A 66 12.01 -8.94 13.50
C ASN A 66 12.35 -8.28 14.83
N GLN A 67 12.29 -6.97 14.91
CA GLN A 67 12.61 -6.23 16.14
C GLN A 67 11.53 -6.45 17.22
N VAL A 68 10.24 -6.48 16.85
CA VAL A 68 9.16 -6.82 17.80
C VAL A 68 9.35 -8.23 18.35
N SER A 69 9.62 -9.22 17.50
CA SER A 69 9.85 -10.60 17.93
C SER A 69 11.09 -10.70 18.85
N LYS A 70 12.21 -10.12 18.48
CA LYS A 70 13.44 -10.11 19.29
C LYS A 70 13.23 -9.45 20.65
N ARG A 71 12.56 -8.31 20.69
CA ARG A 71 12.37 -7.55 21.92
C ARG A 71 11.39 -8.21 22.90
N THR A 72 10.36 -8.85 22.37
CA THR A 72 9.28 -9.42 23.19
C THR A 72 9.42 -10.91 23.44
N GLY A 73 10.24 -11.63 22.63
CA GLY A 73 10.28 -13.08 22.60
C GLY A 73 8.99 -13.72 22.04
N GLY A 74 8.09 -12.90 21.47
CA GLY A 74 6.79 -13.33 20.97
C GLY A 74 6.76 -13.50 19.45
N LYS A 75 5.69 -14.13 18.95
CA LYS A 75 5.48 -14.35 17.53
C LYS A 75 4.84 -13.13 16.86
N VAL A 76 5.20 -12.87 15.61
CA VAL A 76 4.59 -11.84 14.75
C VAL A 76 3.95 -12.50 13.53
N LEU A 77 2.72 -12.12 13.23
CA LEU A 77 1.99 -12.56 12.05
C LEU A 77 1.93 -11.43 11.02
N ILE A 78 2.30 -11.73 9.78
CA ILE A 78 2.14 -10.83 8.63
C ILE A 78 0.98 -11.36 7.79
N LEU A 79 -0.08 -10.55 7.66
CA LEU A 79 -1.18 -10.82 6.73
C LEU A 79 -0.87 -10.12 5.40
N ALA A 80 -0.78 -10.90 4.33
CA ALA A 80 -0.48 -10.41 3.00
C ALA A 80 -1.48 -10.97 1.97
N PRO A 81 -1.67 -10.32 0.80
CA PRO A 81 -2.39 -10.94 -0.30
C PRO A 81 -1.75 -12.28 -0.71
N LEU A 82 -2.56 -13.23 -1.19
CA LEU A 82 -2.12 -14.61 -1.47
C LEU A 82 -0.86 -14.70 -2.34
N ALA A 83 -0.77 -13.88 -3.38
CA ALA A 83 0.37 -13.90 -4.30
C ALA A 83 1.64 -13.25 -3.71
N VAL A 84 1.51 -12.47 -2.63
CA VAL A 84 2.61 -11.69 -2.03
C VAL A 84 3.38 -12.48 -0.99
N ALA A 85 2.70 -13.35 -0.26
CA ALA A 85 3.28 -14.06 0.89
C ALA A 85 4.59 -14.81 0.57
N PRO A 86 4.72 -15.58 -0.53
CA PRO A 86 5.98 -16.25 -0.89
C PRO A 86 7.10 -15.26 -1.23
N GLN A 87 6.76 -14.14 -1.88
CA GLN A 87 7.74 -13.11 -2.22
C GLN A 87 8.23 -12.38 -0.98
N THR A 88 7.36 -12.07 -0.03
CA THR A 88 7.74 -11.46 1.25
C THR A 88 8.71 -12.35 2.02
N ALA A 89 8.48 -13.67 2.03
CA ALA A 89 9.42 -14.62 2.63
C ALA A 89 10.78 -14.61 1.92
N LYS A 90 10.80 -14.68 0.58
CA LYS A 90 12.04 -14.61 -0.22
C LYS A 90 12.78 -13.27 -0.02
N GLU A 91 12.04 -12.19 0.18
CA GLU A 91 12.64 -10.88 0.47
C GLU A 91 13.27 -10.87 1.87
N GLY A 92 12.65 -11.53 2.86
CA GLY A 92 13.24 -11.75 4.18
C GLY A 92 14.63 -12.37 4.13
N GLU A 93 14.85 -13.36 3.27
CA GLU A 93 16.16 -13.99 3.07
C GLU A 93 17.24 -12.98 2.67
N LYS A 94 16.91 -12.00 1.80
CA LYS A 94 17.85 -10.94 1.39
C LYS A 94 18.30 -10.06 2.55
N PHE A 95 17.42 -9.87 3.54
CA PHE A 95 17.69 -9.10 4.75
C PHE A 95 18.19 -9.97 5.90
N GLY A 96 18.34 -11.28 5.72
CA GLY A 96 18.74 -12.22 6.77
C GLY A 96 17.65 -12.38 7.86
N ILE A 97 16.39 -12.19 7.50
CA ILE A 97 15.24 -12.34 8.39
C ILE A 97 14.47 -13.59 7.96
N GLU A 98 14.42 -14.60 8.83
CA GLU A 98 13.64 -15.82 8.58
C GLU A 98 12.16 -15.52 8.79
N ALA A 99 11.40 -15.49 7.71
CA ALA A 99 9.95 -15.33 7.72
C ALA A 99 9.32 -16.46 6.88
N ILE A 100 8.41 -17.22 7.46
CA ILE A 100 7.86 -18.43 6.82
C ILE A 100 6.40 -18.26 6.44
N VAL A 101 6.02 -18.83 5.29
CA VAL A 101 4.62 -18.89 4.87
C VAL A 101 3.93 -20.04 5.60
N CYS A 102 2.82 -19.74 6.29
CA CYS A 102 2.08 -20.67 7.12
C CYS A 102 0.67 -20.90 6.57
N GLU A 103 0.24 -22.16 6.64
CA GLU A 103 -1.12 -22.58 6.27
C GLU A 103 -2.06 -22.60 7.47
N SER A 104 -1.49 -22.79 8.67
CA SER A 104 -2.23 -22.90 9.93
C SER A 104 -1.36 -22.53 11.13
N GLN A 105 -1.99 -22.48 12.31
CA GLN A 105 -1.33 -22.16 13.59
C GLN A 105 -0.14 -23.07 13.91
N SER A 106 -0.22 -24.37 13.54
CA SER A 106 0.85 -25.35 13.81
C SER A 106 2.16 -25.07 13.10
N ASP A 107 2.10 -24.33 12.00
CA ASP A 107 3.25 -24.03 11.15
C ASP A 107 4.00 -22.76 11.61
N CYS A 108 3.41 -22.02 12.57
CA CYS A 108 3.90 -20.70 12.98
C CYS A 108 5.23 -20.75 13.72
N LYS A 109 6.20 -19.98 13.21
CA LYS A 109 7.46 -19.65 13.89
C LYS A 109 7.45 -18.21 14.41
N GLU A 110 8.62 -17.64 14.67
CA GLU A 110 8.80 -16.28 15.21
C GLU A 110 8.15 -15.21 14.31
N ILE A 111 8.41 -15.28 13.00
CA ILE A 111 7.78 -14.43 11.99
C ILE A 111 7.08 -15.32 10.98
N SER A 112 5.78 -15.21 10.95
CA SER A 112 4.91 -16.03 10.12
C SER A 112 4.13 -15.16 9.14
N ILE A 113 3.98 -15.63 7.91
CA ILE A 113 3.25 -14.93 6.84
C ILE A 113 2.07 -15.80 6.43
N THR A 114 0.88 -15.22 6.33
CA THR A 114 -0.29 -15.92 5.78
C THR A 114 -1.14 -14.96 4.96
N ASN A 115 -2.14 -15.49 4.26
CA ASN A 115 -3.07 -14.64 3.53
C ASN A 115 -4.35 -14.35 4.32
N TYR A 116 -5.05 -13.29 3.94
CA TYR A 116 -6.26 -12.82 4.59
C TYR A 116 -7.39 -13.87 4.62
N GLU A 117 -7.43 -14.78 3.63
CA GLU A 117 -8.48 -15.80 3.50
C GLU A 117 -8.33 -16.94 4.52
N LYS A 118 -7.13 -17.11 5.09
CA LYS A 118 -6.82 -18.17 6.05
C LYS A 118 -6.89 -17.70 7.52
N LEU A 119 -7.34 -16.48 7.75
CA LEU A 119 -7.32 -15.84 9.06
C LEU A 119 -7.95 -16.69 10.17
N ASP A 120 -9.04 -17.40 9.87
CA ASP A 120 -9.75 -18.26 10.82
C ASP A 120 -8.94 -19.45 11.35
N ARG A 121 -7.79 -19.74 10.74
CA ARG A 121 -6.90 -20.85 11.14
C ARG A 121 -5.87 -20.43 12.18
N PHE A 122 -5.88 -19.16 12.60
CA PHE A 122 -4.88 -18.59 13.50
C PHE A 122 -5.52 -18.05 14.79
N ILE A 123 -4.83 -18.24 15.90
CA ILE A 123 -5.26 -17.83 17.23
C ILE A 123 -4.54 -16.54 17.61
N ALA A 124 -5.23 -15.41 17.54
CA ALA A 124 -4.64 -14.07 17.71
C ALA A 124 -3.84 -13.88 19.01
N LYS A 125 -4.28 -14.49 20.12
CA LYS A 125 -3.60 -14.40 21.43
C LYS A 125 -2.19 -15.02 21.48
N GLU A 126 -1.86 -15.83 20.48
CA GLU A 126 -0.52 -16.43 20.33
C GLU A 126 0.49 -15.47 19.69
N PHE A 127 0.03 -14.31 19.20
CA PHE A 127 0.85 -13.32 18.55
C PHE A 127 0.99 -12.05 19.39
N THR A 128 2.22 -11.56 19.47
CA THR A 128 2.55 -10.28 20.10
C THR A 128 2.46 -9.13 19.11
N GLY A 129 2.68 -9.40 17.82
CA GLY A 129 2.60 -8.43 16.75
C GLY A 129 1.79 -8.90 15.56
N ILE A 130 1.16 -7.95 14.88
CA ILE A 130 0.43 -8.16 13.64
C ILE A 130 0.79 -7.09 12.62
N VAL A 131 1.09 -7.50 11.39
CA VAL A 131 1.33 -6.62 10.25
C VAL A 131 0.26 -6.86 9.20
N LEU A 132 -0.32 -5.80 8.65
CA LEU A 132 -1.17 -5.85 7.46
C LEU A 132 -0.38 -5.32 6.27
N ASP A 133 0.03 -6.21 5.37
CA ASP A 133 0.54 -5.84 4.06
C ASP A 133 -0.63 -5.61 3.10
N GLU A 134 -0.59 -4.52 2.35
CA GLU A 134 -1.75 -3.99 1.60
C GLU A 134 -2.99 -3.77 2.46
N SER A 135 -2.82 -2.99 3.53
CA SER A 135 -3.89 -2.67 4.49
C SER A 135 -5.08 -1.91 3.88
N SER A 136 -5.03 -1.55 2.60
CA SER A 136 -6.18 -1.07 1.81
C SER A 136 -7.36 -2.06 1.80
N ILE A 137 -7.17 -3.31 2.19
CA ILE A 137 -8.24 -4.28 2.43
C ILE A 137 -9.25 -3.79 3.49
N LEU A 138 -8.83 -2.90 4.37
CA LEU A 138 -9.69 -2.29 5.40
C LEU A 138 -10.66 -1.23 4.83
N LYS A 139 -10.52 -0.78 3.57
CA LYS A 139 -11.30 0.33 2.98
C LYS A 139 -12.81 0.15 3.09
N SER A 140 -13.33 -1.06 2.94
CA SER A 140 -14.76 -1.34 3.05
C SER A 140 -15.19 -1.45 4.51
N PHE A 141 -15.81 -0.40 5.05
CA PHE A 141 -16.21 -0.38 6.44
C PHE A 141 -17.33 -1.40 6.79
N THR A 142 -18.15 -1.80 5.81
CA THR A 142 -19.15 -2.86 5.94
C THR A 142 -18.61 -4.25 5.60
N GLY A 143 -17.33 -4.34 5.22
CA GLY A 143 -16.71 -5.58 4.78
C GLY A 143 -16.53 -6.58 5.92
N LYS A 144 -16.97 -7.81 5.72
CA LYS A 144 -16.78 -8.91 6.70
C LYS A 144 -15.30 -9.08 7.07
N VAL A 145 -14.41 -9.02 6.09
CA VAL A 145 -12.95 -9.18 6.28
C VAL A 145 -12.40 -8.08 7.19
N ARG A 146 -12.79 -6.82 6.97
CA ARG A 146 -12.37 -5.69 7.82
C ARG A 146 -12.78 -5.91 9.27
N THR A 147 -14.05 -6.23 9.51
CA THR A 147 -14.58 -6.45 10.85
C THR A 147 -13.87 -7.63 11.53
N GLN A 148 -13.71 -8.74 10.82
CA GLN A 148 -13.00 -9.90 11.29
C GLN A 148 -11.55 -9.57 11.70
N ILE A 149 -10.78 -8.84 10.89
CA ILE A 149 -9.40 -8.44 11.20
C ILE A 149 -9.37 -7.60 12.49
N ILE A 150 -10.22 -6.58 12.59
CA ILE A 150 -10.24 -5.67 13.74
C ILE A 150 -10.59 -6.42 15.02
N ASP A 151 -11.64 -7.23 14.99
CA ASP A 151 -12.11 -7.97 16.17
C ASP A 151 -11.09 -9.03 16.61
N THR A 152 -10.54 -9.79 15.65
CA THR A 152 -9.57 -10.85 15.92
C THR A 152 -8.31 -10.30 16.58
N PHE A 153 -7.75 -9.20 16.07
CA PHE A 153 -6.48 -8.65 16.56
C PHE A 153 -6.64 -7.47 17.52
N ASN A 154 -7.82 -7.23 18.05
CA ASN A 154 -8.08 -6.10 18.93
C ASN A 154 -7.07 -6.01 20.09
N LYS A 155 -6.76 -7.15 20.73
CA LYS A 155 -5.90 -7.24 21.92
C LYS A 155 -4.40 -7.39 21.63
N VAL A 156 -4.00 -7.53 20.36
CA VAL A 156 -2.57 -7.64 20.01
C VAL A 156 -1.89 -6.30 20.29
N PRO A 157 -0.77 -6.29 21.06
CA PRO A 157 -0.16 -5.04 21.51
C PRO A 157 0.54 -4.27 20.40
N TYR A 158 1.29 -4.95 19.52
CA TYR A 158 2.03 -4.34 18.43
C TYR A 158 1.29 -4.49 17.11
N LYS A 159 1.03 -3.39 16.42
CA LYS A 159 0.27 -3.38 15.16
C LYS A 159 0.92 -2.50 14.12
N LEU A 160 1.07 -3.01 12.91
CA LEU A 160 1.56 -2.24 11.78
C LEU A 160 0.62 -2.39 10.59
N ALA A 161 0.24 -1.28 9.97
CA ALA A 161 -0.56 -1.26 8.74
C ALA A 161 0.25 -0.60 7.61
N CYS A 162 0.40 -1.30 6.48
CA CYS A 162 1.19 -0.80 5.35
C CYS A 162 0.38 -0.84 4.05
N THR A 163 0.37 0.25 3.29
CA THR A 163 -0.22 0.32 1.95
C THR A 163 0.29 1.54 1.18
N ALA A 164 0.19 1.50 -0.15
CA ALA A 164 0.39 2.66 -1.01
C ALA A 164 -0.90 3.48 -1.22
N THR A 165 -2.06 2.90 -0.93
CA THR A 165 -3.38 3.49 -1.19
C THR A 165 -4.25 3.42 0.07
N PRO A 166 -3.95 4.25 1.11
CA PRO A 166 -4.64 4.17 2.39
C PRO A 166 -6.10 4.61 2.33
N SER A 167 -6.43 5.50 1.38
CA SER A 167 -7.79 6.05 1.22
C SER A 167 -8.06 6.31 -0.27
N PRO A 168 -8.26 5.25 -1.09
CA PRO A 168 -8.37 5.41 -2.54
C PRO A 168 -9.62 6.18 -3.00
N ASN A 169 -10.63 6.32 -2.16
CA ASN A 169 -11.88 7.00 -2.53
C ASN A 169 -12.13 8.26 -1.69
N ASP A 170 -11.88 8.21 -0.38
CA ASP A 170 -12.20 9.28 0.56
C ASP A 170 -11.39 9.18 1.84
N TYR A 171 -11.07 10.32 2.48
CA TYR A 171 -10.37 10.39 3.77
C TYR A 171 -11.06 9.63 4.92
N MET A 172 -12.37 9.36 4.82
CA MET A 172 -13.09 8.55 5.80
C MET A 172 -12.54 7.13 5.95
N GLU A 173 -11.91 6.59 4.89
CA GLU A 173 -11.33 5.25 4.89
C GLU A 173 -10.15 5.15 5.88
N LEU A 174 -9.47 6.26 6.16
CA LEU A 174 -8.40 6.34 7.17
C LEU A 174 -8.89 5.95 8.57
N GLY A 175 -10.17 6.16 8.87
CA GLY A 175 -10.78 5.74 10.13
C GLY A 175 -10.75 4.23 10.36
N ASN A 176 -10.76 3.44 9.31
CA ASN A 176 -10.67 1.99 9.42
C ASN A 176 -9.25 1.54 9.86
N HIS A 177 -8.22 2.23 9.38
CA HIS A 177 -6.84 2.00 9.83
C HIS A 177 -6.66 2.43 11.29
N SER A 178 -7.20 3.59 11.66
CA SER A 178 -7.21 4.08 13.04
C SER A 178 -7.87 3.08 13.99
N GLU A 179 -9.01 2.51 13.60
CA GLU A 179 -9.75 1.54 14.41
C GLU A 179 -8.98 0.21 14.52
N PHE A 180 -8.38 -0.29 13.45
CA PHE A 180 -7.49 -1.46 13.49
C PHE A 180 -6.33 -1.26 14.46
N LEU A 181 -5.68 -0.10 14.40
CA LEU A 181 -4.57 0.24 15.28
C LEU A 181 -5.01 0.50 16.73
N GLY A 182 -6.32 0.67 16.98
CA GLY A 182 -6.86 0.99 18.29
C GLY A 182 -6.52 2.41 18.75
N VAL A 183 -6.36 3.33 17.78
CA VAL A 183 -6.11 4.77 18.04
C VAL A 183 -7.42 5.48 18.35
N MET A 184 -8.41 5.29 17.47
CA MET A 184 -9.74 5.89 17.58
C MET A 184 -10.69 5.08 16.69
N THR A 185 -11.93 4.88 17.12
CA THR A 185 -12.93 4.24 16.27
C THR A 185 -13.26 5.14 15.07
N ARG A 186 -13.69 4.53 13.97
CA ARG A 186 -14.11 5.30 12.78
C ARG A 186 -15.27 6.24 13.12
N ALA A 187 -16.21 5.82 13.96
CA ALA A 187 -17.34 6.65 14.36
C ALA A 187 -16.90 7.90 15.14
N GLU A 188 -15.98 7.75 16.09
CA GLU A 188 -15.39 8.88 16.82
C GLU A 188 -14.64 9.84 15.89
N MET A 189 -13.83 9.32 14.96
CA MET A 189 -13.12 10.12 13.98
C MET A 189 -14.09 10.95 13.13
N LEU A 190 -15.15 10.34 12.61
CA LEU A 190 -16.16 11.02 11.81
C LEU A 190 -16.88 12.10 12.63
N SER A 191 -17.29 11.81 13.85
CA SER A 191 -17.94 12.77 14.74
C SER A 191 -17.05 13.98 15.02
N MET A 192 -15.76 13.74 15.24
CA MET A 192 -14.81 14.76 15.63
C MET A 192 -14.41 15.67 14.47
N PHE A 193 -14.02 15.08 13.34
CA PHE A 193 -13.35 15.78 12.25
C PHE A 193 -14.23 16.04 11.03
N PHE A 194 -15.33 15.31 10.87
CA PHE A 194 -16.15 15.36 9.66
C PHE A 194 -17.55 15.92 9.91
N VAL A 195 -18.19 16.36 8.86
CA VAL A 195 -19.58 16.82 8.83
C VAL A 195 -20.26 16.23 7.60
N HIS A 196 -21.55 15.95 7.69
CA HIS A 196 -22.35 15.55 6.53
C HIS A 196 -22.38 16.68 5.51
N ASP A 197 -22.24 16.34 4.24
CA ASP A 197 -22.39 17.30 3.16
C ASP A 197 -23.89 17.59 2.97
N GLY A 198 -24.27 18.86 3.03
CA GLY A 198 -25.63 19.37 3.29
C GLY A 198 -26.77 18.93 2.37
N GLY A 199 -26.58 17.94 1.51
CA GLY A 199 -27.60 17.37 0.62
C GLY A 199 -27.70 15.85 0.65
N GLU A 200 -26.66 15.13 1.06
CA GLU A 200 -26.62 13.66 1.09
C GLU A 200 -26.03 13.17 2.39
N THR A 201 -26.83 12.46 3.19
CA THR A 201 -26.39 11.89 4.49
C THR A 201 -25.29 10.83 4.36
N SER A 202 -25.03 10.34 3.14
CA SER A 202 -23.96 9.38 2.85
C SER A 202 -22.61 10.02 2.60
N LYS A 203 -22.57 11.32 2.25
CA LYS A 203 -21.34 12.05 1.96
C LYS A 203 -20.85 12.84 3.16
N TRP A 204 -19.59 12.65 3.49
CA TRP A 204 -18.91 13.33 4.57
C TRP A 204 -17.78 14.21 4.00
N ARG A 205 -17.60 15.36 4.59
CA ARG A 205 -16.46 16.24 4.30
C ARG A 205 -15.73 16.63 5.58
N LEU A 206 -14.43 16.81 5.49
CA LEU A 206 -13.61 17.29 6.59
C LEU A 206 -14.04 18.73 6.96
N LYS A 207 -14.23 18.98 8.26
CA LYS A 207 -14.53 20.33 8.77
C LYS A 207 -13.32 21.24 8.54
N GLY A 208 -13.49 22.39 7.90
CA GLY A 208 -12.38 23.28 7.57
C GLY A 208 -11.55 23.70 8.79
N HIS A 209 -12.21 24.01 9.92
CA HIS A 209 -11.53 24.37 11.17
C HIS A 209 -10.82 23.19 11.86
N ALA A 210 -11.16 21.96 11.51
CA ALA A 210 -10.56 20.75 12.09
C ALA A 210 -9.41 20.18 11.23
N GLU A 211 -9.18 20.70 10.03
CA GLU A 211 -8.22 20.14 9.08
C GLU A 211 -6.81 20.02 9.68
N ASN A 212 -6.28 21.09 10.25
CA ASN A 212 -4.94 21.06 10.85
C ASN A 212 -4.83 20.07 12.02
N VAL A 213 -5.87 19.99 12.84
CA VAL A 213 -5.89 19.05 13.99
C VAL A 213 -6.01 17.61 13.51
N PHE A 214 -6.80 17.38 12.46
CA PHE A 214 -6.90 16.07 11.82
C PHE A 214 -5.55 15.56 11.29
N TRP A 215 -4.80 16.41 10.58
CA TRP A 215 -3.50 16.02 10.05
C TRP A 215 -2.41 15.88 11.13
N GLN A 216 -2.47 16.67 12.20
CA GLN A 216 -1.63 16.46 13.38
C GLN A 216 -1.93 15.13 14.05
N TRP A 217 -3.21 14.79 14.21
CA TRP A 217 -3.65 13.50 14.72
C TRP A 217 -3.19 12.36 13.81
N MET A 218 -3.36 12.48 12.50
CA MET A 218 -2.88 11.49 11.53
C MET A 218 -1.37 11.26 11.65
N ALA A 219 -0.57 12.32 11.68
CA ALA A 219 0.88 12.22 11.78
C ALA A 219 1.38 11.64 13.13
N SER A 220 0.53 11.56 14.14
CA SER A 220 0.88 10.94 15.43
C SER A 220 0.95 9.40 15.38
N TRP A 221 0.32 8.77 14.38
CA TRP A 221 0.28 7.31 14.23
C TRP A 221 0.53 6.81 12.78
N ALA A 222 0.57 7.71 11.79
CA ALA A 222 0.79 7.36 10.39
C ALA A 222 1.89 8.21 9.76
N VAL A 223 2.75 7.59 8.94
CA VAL A 223 3.70 8.26 8.05
C VAL A 223 3.17 8.19 6.63
N PHE A 224 3.16 9.33 5.94
CA PHE A 224 2.84 9.44 4.52
C PHE A 224 4.11 9.83 3.75
N ILE A 225 4.49 9.02 2.75
CA ILE A 225 5.68 9.25 1.95
C ILE A 225 5.48 8.81 0.50
N GLY A 226 5.69 9.72 -0.44
CA GLY A 226 5.69 9.47 -1.88
C GLY A 226 7.10 9.35 -2.46
N ASN A 227 8.06 10.05 -1.84
CA ASN A 227 9.48 10.01 -2.20
C ASN A 227 10.32 10.27 -0.93
N PRO A 228 11.50 9.67 -0.74
CA PRO A 228 12.37 9.94 0.41
C PRO A 228 12.68 11.41 0.63
N ARG A 229 12.70 12.23 -0.43
CA ARG A 229 12.88 13.69 -0.36
C ARG A 229 11.76 14.39 0.41
N ASP A 230 10.56 13.83 0.50
CA ASP A 230 9.46 14.40 1.28
C ASP A 230 9.84 14.53 2.75
N LEU A 231 10.67 13.61 3.23
CA LEU A 231 11.19 13.59 4.60
C LEU A 231 12.60 14.21 4.73
N GLY A 232 13.18 14.69 3.62
CA GLY A 232 14.47 15.39 3.59
C GLY A 232 15.68 14.46 3.41
N TYR A 233 15.48 13.25 2.90
CA TYR A 233 16.55 12.33 2.53
C TYR A 233 16.94 12.50 1.07
N ALA A 234 18.25 12.50 0.79
CA ALA A 234 18.81 12.67 -0.54
C ALA A 234 19.09 11.31 -1.23
N GLU A 235 18.16 10.36 -1.10
CA GLU A 235 18.32 9.03 -1.67
C GLU A 235 18.20 9.09 -3.20
N GLN A 236 19.09 8.36 -3.89
CA GLN A 236 19.09 8.26 -5.35
C GLN A 236 18.27 7.05 -5.82
N GLY A 237 17.80 7.10 -7.08
CA GLY A 237 17.10 5.98 -7.72
C GLY A 237 15.60 5.91 -7.47
N PHE A 238 15.01 6.86 -6.72
CA PHE A 238 13.58 6.93 -6.48
C PHE A 238 12.82 7.81 -7.49
N ASP A 239 13.54 8.49 -8.39
CA ASP A 239 12.93 9.18 -9.51
C ASP A 239 12.59 8.15 -10.58
N LEU A 240 11.31 7.97 -10.84
CA LEU A 240 10.84 7.00 -11.82
C LEU A 240 11.01 7.56 -13.23
N PRO A 241 11.29 6.70 -14.21
CA PRO A 241 11.32 7.09 -15.61
C PRO A 241 9.93 7.54 -16.09
N GLU A 242 9.91 8.12 -17.29
CA GLU A 242 8.66 8.58 -17.91
C GLU A 242 7.64 7.44 -18.06
N LEU A 243 6.37 7.75 -17.80
CA LEU A 243 5.24 6.85 -18.01
C LEU A 243 4.43 7.33 -19.23
N ASN A 244 4.50 6.58 -20.31
CA ASN A 244 3.80 6.87 -21.56
C ASN A 244 2.49 6.08 -21.63
N VAL A 245 1.35 6.76 -21.55
CA VAL A 245 0.03 6.10 -21.61
C VAL A 245 -0.62 6.37 -22.97
N ASN A 246 -0.72 5.32 -23.79
CA ASN A 246 -1.24 5.35 -25.14
C ASN A 246 -2.61 4.67 -25.19
N GLN A 247 -3.59 5.31 -25.81
CA GLN A 247 -4.92 4.71 -26.01
C GLN A 247 -5.06 4.29 -27.46
N ILE A 248 -5.59 3.08 -27.68
CA ILE A 248 -5.92 2.54 -29.01
C ILE A 248 -7.41 2.19 -29.02
N ILE A 249 -8.14 2.77 -29.95
CA ILE A 249 -9.57 2.52 -30.17
C ILE A 249 -9.70 1.60 -31.39
N VAL A 250 -10.38 0.43 -31.22
CA VAL A 250 -10.36 -0.62 -32.24
C VAL A 250 -11.55 -0.60 -33.22
N ASP A 251 -12.64 0.11 -32.92
CA ASP A 251 -13.89 0.09 -33.70
C ASP A 251 -14.51 1.48 -33.90
N GLY A 252 -13.70 2.51 -34.01
CA GLY A 252 -14.11 3.90 -34.23
C GLY A 252 -12.97 4.87 -34.02
N ASP A 253 -13.13 6.12 -34.42
CA ASP A 253 -12.11 7.16 -34.31
C ASP A 253 -12.15 7.85 -32.95
N GLU A 254 -13.30 7.92 -32.31
CA GLU A 254 -13.49 8.58 -31.00
C GLU A 254 -14.40 7.77 -30.08
N PRO A 255 -14.21 7.88 -28.73
CA PRO A 255 -15.12 7.28 -27.77
C PRO A 255 -16.52 7.90 -27.86
N THR A 256 -17.56 7.07 -27.76
CA THR A 256 -18.93 7.58 -27.69
C THR A 256 -19.14 8.32 -26.36
N MET A 257 -19.63 9.55 -26.43
CA MET A 257 -19.91 10.40 -25.26
C MET A 257 -21.13 9.98 -24.43
N ASP A 258 -21.84 8.93 -24.86
CA ASP A 258 -23.03 8.46 -24.15
C ASP A 258 -22.67 7.84 -22.80
N THR A 259 -23.40 8.24 -21.77
CA THR A 259 -23.30 7.66 -20.43
C THR A 259 -23.86 6.24 -20.41
N LEU A 260 -23.04 5.27 -20.82
CA LEU A 260 -23.43 3.86 -20.82
C LEU A 260 -23.52 3.31 -19.38
N THR A 261 -24.54 2.53 -19.12
CA THR A 261 -24.65 1.75 -17.87
C THR A 261 -23.54 0.71 -17.78
N LEU A 262 -23.23 0.25 -16.57
CA LEU A 262 -22.24 -0.83 -16.36
C LEU A 262 -22.53 -2.09 -17.17
N THR A 263 -23.82 -2.41 -17.39
CA THR A 263 -24.25 -3.57 -18.20
C THR A 263 -23.94 -3.35 -19.69
N GLN A 264 -24.22 -2.17 -20.21
CA GLN A 264 -23.94 -1.82 -21.60
C GLN A 264 -22.42 -1.81 -21.88
N ARG A 265 -21.61 -1.27 -20.97
CA ARG A 265 -20.15 -1.33 -21.08
C ARG A 265 -19.62 -2.76 -21.09
N ARG A 266 -20.16 -3.64 -20.22
CA ARG A 266 -19.80 -5.07 -20.23
C ARG A 266 -20.17 -5.76 -21.55
N GLN A 267 -21.29 -5.39 -22.14
CA GLN A 267 -21.71 -5.93 -23.42
C GLN A 267 -20.78 -5.46 -24.55
N ALA A 268 -20.51 -4.15 -24.65
CA ALA A 268 -19.57 -3.58 -25.62
C ALA A 268 -18.17 -4.23 -25.54
N ARG A 269 -17.71 -4.47 -24.30
CA ARG A 269 -16.44 -5.16 -24.05
C ARG A 269 -16.44 -6.61 -24.57
N LYS A 270 -17.56 -7.34 -24.45
CA LYS A 270 -17.67 -8.69 -24.99
C LYS A 270 -17.72 -8.71 -26.53
N GLU A 271 -18.42 -7.76 -27.13
CA GLU A 271 -18.55 -7.66 -28.59
C GLU A 271 -17.23 -7.31 -29.27
N SER A 272 -16.34 -6.57 -28.63
CA SER A 272 -15.05 -6.12 -29.17
C SER A 272 -13.85 -7.01 -28.83
N ILE A 273 -14.05 -8.16 -28.15
CA ILE A 273 -12.95 -9.05 -27.70
C ILE A 273 -12.00 -9.39 -28.84
N GLY A 274 -12.51 -9.85 -29.98
CA GLY A 274 -11.68 -10.26 -31.12
C GLY A 274 -10.77 -9.14 -31.62
N LEU A 275 -11.32 -7.94 -31.85
CA LEU A 275 -10.57 -6.79 -32.34
C LEU A 275 -9.51 -6.31 -31.33
N ARG A 276 -9.88 -6.24 -30.04
CA ARG A 276 -8.94 -5.82 -29.00
C ARG A 276 -7.80 -6.82 -28.82
N CYS A 277 -8.10 -8.11 -28.85
CA CYS A 277 -7.08 -9.16 -28.72
C CYS A 277 -6.15 -9.21 -29.94
N SER A 278 -6.67 -9.06 -31.18
CA SER A 278 -5.82 -9.04 -32.38
C SER A 278 -4.88 -7.83 -32.36
N THR A 279 -5.40 -6.64 -32.05
CA THR A 279 -4.54 -5.43 -31.94
C THR A 279 -3.45 -5.59 -30.87
N ALA A 280 -3.77 -6.22 -29.74
CA ALA A 280 -2.79 -6.50 -28.70
C ALA A 280 -1.74 -7.51 -29.18
N ALA A 281 -2.15 -8.57 -29.87
CA ALA A 281 -1.28 -9.59 -30.39
C ALA A 281 -0.33 -9.04 -31.47
N ASP A 282 -0.81 -8.18 -32.37
CA ASP A 282 0.00 -7.52 -33.39
C ASP A 282 1.12 -6.69 -32.73
N LEU A 283 0.80 -5.87 -31.72
CA LEU A 283 1.80 -5.08 -31.01
C LEU A 283 2.87 -5.92 -30.31
N VAL A 284 2.49 -7.06 -29.74
CA VAL A 284 3.42 -7.93 -29.01
C VAL A 284 4.28 -8.74 -29.99
N ASN A 285 3.67 -9.27 -31.05
CA ASN A 285 4.36 -10.11 -32.03
C ASN A 285 5.35 -9.32 -32.89
N ASP A 286 5.07 -8.04 -33.17
CA ASP A 286 5.96 -7.12 -33.89
C ASP A 286 7.16 -6.67 -33.03
N SER A 287 7.27 -7.08 -31.78
CA SER A 287 8.31 -6.67 -30.85
C SER A 287 9.11 -7.85 -30.33
N GLU A 288 10.42 -7.67 -30.18
CA GLU A 288 11.32 -8.64 -29.52
C GLU A 288 11.42 -8.39 -28.00
N GLU A 289 10.82 -7.33 -27.50
CA GLU A 289 10.90 -6.97 -26.09
C GLU A 289 9.89 -7.76 -25.22
N GLN A 290 10.07 -7.68 -23.91
CA GLN A 290 9.19 -8.32 -22.94
C GLN A 290 7.90 -7.53 -22.75
N TRP A 291 6.76 -8.22 -22.70
CA TRP A 291 5.43 -7.62 -22.57
C TRP A 291 4.60 -8.19 -21.44
N LEU A 292 3.92 -7.32 -20.72
CA LEU A 292 2.94 -7.69 -19.70
C LEU A 292 1.54 -7.35 -20.22
N VAL A 293 0.73 -8.39 -20.46
CA VAL A 293 -0.60 -8.24 -21.07
C VAL A 293 -1.68 -8.49 -20.02
N TRP A 294 -2.36 -7.43 -19.64
CA TRP A 294 -3.45 -7.44 -18.68
C TRP A 294 -4.80 -7.62 -19.38
N CYS A 295 -5.60 -8.57 -18.92
CA CYS A 295 -6.97 -8.81 -19.37
C CYS A 295 -7.94 -8.82 -18.18
N ASP A 296 -9.24 -8.66 -18.44
CA ASP A 296 -10.28 -8.71 -17.40
C ASP A 296 -11.15 -9.98 -17.52
N LEU A 297 -11.46 -10.41 -18.75
CA LEU A 297 -12.29 -11.58 -19.02
C LEU A 297 -11.44 -12.85 -19.23
N ASN A 298 -12.04 -14.03 -18.97
CA ASN A 298 -11.38 -15.31 -19.25
C ASN A 298 -11.21 -15.55 -20.74
N ASP A 299 -12.21 -15.16 -21.52
CA ASP A 299 -12.20 -15.31 -22.98
C ASP A 299 -11.10 -14.45 -23.63
N GLU A 300 -10.85 -13.23 -23.10
CA GLU A 300 -9.71 -12.39 -23.51
C GLU A 300 -8.38 -13.10 -23.23
N SER A 301 -8.23 -13.66 -22.03
CA SER A 301 -7.00 -14.34 -21.61
C SER A 301 -6.65 -15.49 -22.54
N SER A 302 -7.61 -16.36 -22.82
CA SER A 302 -7.41 -17.54 -23.68
C SER A 302 -7.16 -17.15 -25.14
N LEU A 303 -7.88 -16.15 -25.65
CA LEU A 303 -7.72 -15.68 -27.02
C LEU A 303 -6.35 -15.02 -27.22
N LEU A 304 -5.94 -14.15 -26.29
CA LEU A 304 -4.61 -13.53 -26.30
C LEU A 304 -3.49 -14.57 -26.31
N HIS A 305 -3.60 -15.57 -25.44
CA HIS A 305 -2.61 -16.67 -25.40
C HIS A 305 -2.54 -17.46 -26.72
N SER A 306 -3.65 -17.61 -27.43
CA SER A 306 -3.67 -18.27 -28.74
C SER A 306 -3.13 -17.44 -29.88
N MET A 307 -3.09 -16.12 -29.75
CA MET A 307 -2.68 -15.16 -30.79
C MET A 307 -1.26 -14.61 -30.59
N ILE A 308 -0.75 -14.61 -29.35
CA ILE A 308 0.57 -14.07 -29.02
C ILE A 308 1.58 -15.21 -28.98
N ASP A 309 2.58 -15.12 -29.86
CA ASP A 309 3.66 -16.07 -29.93
C ASP A 309 4.49 -16.06 -28.63
N GLU A 310 4.93 -17.25 -28.19
CA GLU A 310 5.76 -17.41 -26.97
C GLU A 310 5.15 -16.80 -25.70
N SER A 311 3.82 -16.67 -25.65
CA SER A 311 3.15 -16.19 -24.45
C SER A 311 2.93 -17.30 -23.42
N VAL A 312 2.89 -16.88 -22.13
CA VAL A 312 2.46 -17.75 -21.03
C VAL A 312 1.20 -17.14 -20.41
N GLU A 313 0.16 -17.95 -20.27
CA GLU A 313 -1.10 -17.55 -19.64
C GLU A 313 -1.12 -17.98 -18.17
N VAL A 314 -1.57 -17.06 -17.27
CA VAL A 314 -1.78 -17.35 -15.85
C VAL A 314 -3.21 -16.98 -15.46
N LYS A 315 -4.02 -18.02 -15.19
CA LYS A 315 -5.43 -17.93 -14.77
C LYS A 315 -5.65 -18.13 -13.28
N GLY A 316 -6.81 -17.68 -12.80
CA GLY A 316 -7.23 -17.93 -11.43
C GLY A 316 -7.37 -19.41 -11.07
N SER A 317 -7.78 -20.25 -12.04
CA SER A 317 -7.98 -21.71 -11.91
C SER A 317 -6.69 -22.53 -11.94
N ASP A 318 -5.57 -21.93 -12.34
CA ASP A 318 -4.30 -22.66 -12.46
C ASP A 318 -3.77 -23.10 -11.11
N LYS A 319 -2.97 -24.17 -11.12
CA LYS A 319 -2.31 -24.67 -9.91
C LYS A 319 -1.36 -23.62 -9.34
N PRO A 320 -1.22 -23.54 -8.01
CA PRO A 320 -0.32 -22.58 -7.36
C PRO A 320 1.13 -22.61 -7.87
N GLU A 321 1.62 -23.82 -8.19
CA GLU A 321 2.97 -24.05 -8.72
C GLU A 321 3.14 -23.36 -10.08
N HIS A 322 2.20 -23.58 -11.03
CA HIS A 322 2.24 -22.96 -12.35
C HIS A 322 2.23 -21.42 -12.24
N LYS A 323 1.36 -20.85 -11.39
CA LYS A 323 1.32 -19.41 -11.15
C LYS A 323 2.65 -18.88 -10.66
N LYS A 324 3.24 -19.55 -9.66
CA LYS A 324 4.51 -19.16 -9.05
C LYS A 324 5.65 -19.23 -10.08
N ASP A 325 5.77 -20.34 -10.78
CA ASP A 325 6.88 -20.59 -11.70
C ASP A 325 6.82 -19.64 -12.90
N SER A 326 5.63 -19.43 -13.47
CA SER A 326 5.43 -18.49 -14.58
C SER A 326 5.76 -17.04 -14.18
N MET A 327 5.30 -16.59 -13.01
CA MET A 327 5.57 -15.23 -12.52
C MET A 327 7.05 -15.00 -12.20
N LEU A 328 7.75 -16.01 -11.65
CA LEU A 328 9.19 -15.95 -11.41
C LEU A 328 9.97 -15.97 -12.72
N SER A 329 9.63 -16.84 -13.66
CA SER A 329 10.26 -16.91 -14.98
C SER A 329 10.10 -15.60 -15.76
N PHE A 330 8.96 -14.94 -15.62
CA PHE A 330 8.76 -13.60 -16.19
C PHE A 330 9.65 -12.54 -15.52
N SER A 331 9.80 -12.61 -14.19
CA SER A 331 10.72 -11.72 -13.45
C SER A 331 12.18 -11.91 -13.87
N ASP A 332 12.55 -13.16 -14.22
CA ASP A 332 13.90 -13.50 -14.64
C ASP A 332 14.15 -13.22 -16.15
N GLY A 333 13.15 -12.72 -16.88
CA GLY A 333 13.24 -12.38 -18.29
C GLY A 333 13.13 -13.57 -19.25
N ASN A 334 12.75 -14.76 -18.76
CA ASN A 334 12.68 -16.00 -19.55
C ASN A 334 11.36 -16.18 -20.31
N ILE A 335 10.39 -15.29 -20.13
CA ILE A 335 9.09 -15.28 -20.80
C ILE A 335 8.97 -13.96 -21.57
N LYS A 336 8.71 -14.01 -22.88
CA LYS A 336 8.50 -12.86 -23.73
C LYS A 336 7.21 -12.12 -23.39
N ALA A 337 6.10 -12.84 -23.30
CA ALA A 337 4.79 -12.25 -22.99
C ALA A 337 4.07 -13.01 -21.86
N LEU A 338 3.66 -12.29 -20.82
CA LEU A 338 2.83 -12.83 -19.73
C LEU A 338 1.42 -12.28 -19.85
N VAL A 339 0.45 -13.17 -20.09
CA VAL A 339 -0.98 -12.86 -20.14
C VAL A 339 -1.63 -13.22 -18.80
N THR A 340 -2.18 -12.23 -18.11
CA THR A 340 -2.79 -12.46 -16.79
C THR A 340 -3.77 -11.34 -16.42
N LYS A 341 -4.39 -11.43 -15.24
CA LYS A 341 -5.34 -10.44 -14.73
C LYS A 341 -4.77 -9.65 -13.56
N PRO A 342 -5.12 -8.35 -13.43
CA PRO A 342 -4.71 -7.55 -12.26
C PRO A 342 -5.09 -8.20 -10.92
N LYS A 343 -6.21 -8.89 -10.84
CA LYS A 343 -6.63 -9.61 -9.62
C LYS A 343 -5.74 -10.80 -9.25
N ILE A 344 -5.02 -11.37 -10.22
CA ILE A 344 -4.17 -12.56 -10.01
C ILE A 344 -2.74 -12.12 -9.70
N ALA A 345 -2.19 -11.24 -10.51
CA ALA A 345 -0.79 -10.84 -10.48
C ALA A 345 -0.56 -9.34 -10.23
N GLY A 346 -1.63 -8.56 -10.06
CA GLY A 346 -1.54 -7.11 -9.79
C GLY A 346 -1.03 -6.76 -8.40
N PHE A 347 -0.78 -7.75 -7.52
CA PHE A 347 -0.27 -7.52 -6.17
C PHE A 347 1.06 -8.26 -5.98
N GLY A 348 2.03 -7.59 -5.38
CA GLY A 348 3.23 -8.18 -4.81
C GLY A 348 4.41 -8.45 -5.75
N MET A 349 4.21 -8.70 -7.02
CA MET A 349 5.32 -9.02 -7.94
C MET A 349 6.12 -7.78 -8.34
N ASN A 350 7.43 -7.99 -8.57
CA ASN A 350 8.36 -6.95 -9.00
C ASN A 350 8.84 -7.27 -10.42
N TRP A 351 8.36 -6.52 -11.40
CA TRP A 351 8.64 -6.72 -12.82
C TRP A 351 9.27 -5.49 -13.48
N GLN A 352 10.24 -4.87 -12.79
CA GLN A 352 11.01 -3.75 -13.35
C GLN A 352 11.91 -4.14 -14.54
N ASN A 353 12.06 -5.43 -14.83
CA ASN A 353 12.67 -5.95 -16.03
C ASN A 353 11.80 -5.69 -17.28
N CYS A 354 10.48 -5.60 -17.14
CA CYS A 354 9.53 -5.29 -18.20
C CYS A 354 9.16 -3.80 -18.18
N HIS A 355 9.07 -3.18 -19.36
CA HIS A 355 8.68 -1.77 -19.50
C HIS A 355 7.56 -1.54 -20.52
N ASN A 356 7.02 -2.59 -21.12
CA ASN A 356 5.87 -2.53 -22.02
C ASN A 356 4.68 -3.26 -21.43
N MET A 357 3.54 -2.59 -21.37
CA MET A 357 2.29 -3.14 -20.83
C MET A 357 1.11 -2.87 -21.75
N ILE A 358 0.23 -3.84 -21.84
CA ILE A 358 -1.07 -3.70 -22.53
C ILE A 358 -2.20 -3.98 -21.57
N PHE A 359 -3.24 -3.16 -21.60
CA PHE A 359 -4.53 -3.45 -20.99
C PHE A 359 -5.54 -3.72 -22.11
N VAL A 360 -5.96 -4.97 -22.22
CA VAL A 360 -7.01 -5.39 -23.18
C VAL A 360 -8.36 -5.25 -22.50
N GLY A 361 -8.94 -4.04 -22.64
CA GLY A 361 -10.06 -3.61 -21.82
C GLY A 361 -9.62 -3.13 -20.44
N LEU A 362 -10.34 -2.19 -19.89
CA LEU A 362 -10.02 -1.56 -18.63
C LEU A 362 -11.23 -1.66 -17.68
N SER A 363 -10.99 -2.13 -16.45
CA SER A 363 -12.02 -2.11 -15.42
C SER A 363 -12.17 -0.69 -14.85
N ASP A 364 -13.34 -0.37 -14.27
CA ASP A 364 -13.56 0.94 -13.63
C ASP A 364 -12.76 1.13 -12.31
N SER A 365 -11.92 0.16 -11.93
CA SER A 365 -11.11 0.21 -10.72
C SER A 365 -9.77 0.88 -10.98
N TYR A 366 -9.66 2.14 -10.59
CA TYR A 366 -8.39 2.86 -10.62
C TYR A 366 -7.31 2.16 -9.78
N GLU A 367 -7.66 1.66 -8.60
CA GLU A 367 -6.70 0.95 -7.73
C GLU A 367 -6.10 -0.28 -8.43
N ALA A 368 -6.94 -1.09 -9.11
CA ALA A 368 -6.45 -2.26 -9.85
C ALA A 368 -5.52 -1.86 -11.00
N TYR A 369 -5.88 -0.80 -11.74
CA TYR A 369 -5.04 -0.22 -12.78
C TYR A 369 -3.71 0.29 -12.22
N TYR A 370 -3.76 1.13 -11.17
CA TYR A 370 -2.59 1.67 -10.53
C TYR A 370 -1.64 0.58 -10.03
N GLN A 371 -2.15 -0.40 -9.30
CA GLN A 371 -1.36 -1.52 -8.80
C GLN A 371 -0.72 -2.34 -9.94
N ALA A 372 -1.44 -2.53 -11.04
CA ALA A 372 -0.93 -3.24 -12.21
C ALA A 372 0.20 -2.47 -12.91
N VAL A 373 0.05 -1.15 -13.12
CA VAL A 373 1.11 -0.30 -13.69
C VAL A 373 2.35 -0.30 -12.80
N ARG A 374 2.16 -0.23 -11.49
CA ARG A 374 3.25 -0.20 -10.49
C ARG A 374 4.00 -1.55 -10.35
N ARG A 375 3.64 -2.58 -11.13
CA ARG A 375 4.47 -3.80 -11.23
C ARG A 375 5.75 -3.56 -12.02
N CYS A 376 5.68 -2.75 -13.07
CA CYS A 376 6.82 -2.40 -13.93
C CYS A 376 7.34 -0.98 -13.64
N TRP A 377 6.46 -0.01 -13.42
CA TRP A 377 6.81 1.39 -13.16
C TRP A 377 7.08 1.61 -11.67
N ARG A 378 8.28 1.28 -11.23
CA ARG A 378 8.68 1.27 -9.82
C ARG A 378 10.18 1.49 -9.65
N PHE A 379 10.63 1.61 -8.41
CA PHE A 379 12.06 1.67 -8.07
C PHE A 379 12.85 0.56 -8.78
N GLY A 380 13.97 0.92 -9.39
CA GLY A 380 14.81 0.01 -10.17
C GLY A 380 14.44 -0.10 -11.65
N GLN A 381 13.35 0.55 -12.11
CA GLN A 381 13.06 0.67 -13.54
C GLN A 381 13.96 1.74 -14.17
N GLY A 382 14.75 1.35 -15.17
CA GLY A 382 15.69 2.24 -15.85
C GLY A 382 15.23 2.75 -17.22
N LYS A 383 14.11 2.22 -17.75
CA LYS A 383 13.57 2.59 -19.06
C LYS A 383 12.22 3.29 -18.93
N PRO A 384 11.83 4.21 -19.83
CA PRO A 384 10.46 4.71 -19.94
C PRO A 384 9.46 3.55 -20.03
N VAL A 385 8.38 3.62 -19.26
CA VAL A 385 7.36 2.57 -19.25
C VAL A 385 6.23 2.95 -20.19
N ASN A 386 5.93 2.08 -21.14
CA ASN A 386 4.86 2.26 -22.12
C ASN A 386 3.63 1.43 -21.70
N VAL A 387 2.51 2.08 -21.59
CA VAL A 387 1.21 1.47 -21.27
C VAL A 387 0.27 1.70 -22.44
N TYR A 388 -0.23 0.63 -23.02
CA TYR A 388 -1.20 0.67 -24.11
C TYR A 388 -2.56 0.23 -23.56
N ILE A 389 -3.56 1.09 -23.71
CA ILE A 389 -4.94 0.80 -23.30
C ILE A 389 -5.76 0.60 -24.55
N ILE A 390 -6.17 -0.64 -24.82
CA ILE A 390 -6.92 -1.02 -26.01
C ILE A 390 -8.41 -1.15 -25.62
N ILE A 391 -9.25 -0.29 -26.18
CA ILE A 391 -10.67 -0.21 -25.87
C ILE A 391 -11.52 -0.13 -27.14
N SER A 392 -12.80 -0.49 -27.03
CA SER A 392 -13.82 -0.18 -28.02
C SER A 392 -14.27 1.28 -27.90
N ALA A 393 -14.61 1.92 -29.02
CA ALA A 393 -15.24 3.24 -29.02
C ALA A 393 -16.49 3.30 -28.13
N LYS A 394 -17.23 2.21 -28.05
CA LYS A 394 -18.40 2.07 -27.19
C LYS A 394 -18.11 1.95 -25.70
N GLU A 395 -16.85 1.70 -25.28
CA GLU A 395 -16.44 1.72 -23.87
C GLU A 395 -16.22 3.15 -23.35
N GLY A 396 -16.09 4.12 -24.24
CA GLY A 396 -16.10 5.57 -24.11
C GLY A 396 -15.36 6.14 -22.90
N CYS A 397 -16.10 6.36 -21.82
CA CYS A 397 -15.62 7.13 -20.67
C CYS A 397 -14.75 6.37 -19.67
N VAL A 398 -14.33 5.12 -19.90
CA VAL A 398 -13.59 4.35 -18.88
C VAL A 398 -12.22 4.98 -18.61
N LYS A 399 -11.52 5.43 -19.66
CA LYS A 399 -10.24 6.12 -19.52
C LYS A 399 -10.40 7.43 -18.75
N ASP A 400 -11.38 8.26 -19.14
CA ASP A 400 -11.62 9.55 -18.49
C ASP A 400 -11.95 9.37 -17.01
N ASN A 401 -12.76 8.35 -16.68
CA ASN A 401 -13.06 8.01 -15.30
C ASN A 401 -11.81 7.61 -14.49
N ILE A 402 -10.91 6.85 -15.11
CA ILE A 402 -9.66 6.45 -14.47
C ILE A 402 -8.73 7.64 -14.30
N GLU A 403 -8.57 8.50 -15.33
CA GLU A 403 -7.77 9.71 -15.23
C GLU A 403 -8.32 10.69 -14.18
N GLN A 404 -9.63 10.84 -14.08
CA GLN A 404 -10.24 11.67 -13.02
C GLN A 404 -9.98 11.09 -11.64
N LYS A 405 -10.10 9.78 -11.47
CA LYS A 405 -9.78 9.10 -10.21
C LYS A 405 -8.29 9.19 -9.90
N GLN A 406 -7.44 9.06 -10.91
CA GLN A 406 -5.99 9.23 -10.77
C GLN A 406 -5.64 10.65 -10.27
N LYS A 407 -6.15 11.68 -10.94
CA LYS A 407 -5.94 13.07 -10.52
C LYS A 407 -6.41 13.32 -9.09
N LYS A 408 -7.57 12.76 -8.73
CA LYS A 408 -8.11 12.86 -7.37
C LYS A 408 -7.20 12.16 -6.35
N ASP A 409 -6.76 10.94 -6.63
CA ASP A 409 -5.87 10.16 -5.75
C ASP A 409 -4.50 10.84 -5.58
N GLU A 410 -3.91 11.31 -6.68
CA GLU A 410 -2.65 12.07 -6.67
C GLU A 410 -2.76 13.36 -5.87
N GLN A 411 -3.86 14.12 -6.05
CA GLN A 411 -4.13 15.32 -5.26
C GLN A 411 -4.31 14.99 -3.78
N MET A 412 -5.04 13.92 -3.45
CA MET A 412 -5.22 13.49 -2.07
C MET A 412 -3.89 13.06 -1.45
N LYS A 413 -3.09 12.25 -2.13
CA LYS A 413 -1.76 11.82 -1.66
C LYS A 413 -0.81 13.00 -1.47
N SER A 414 -0.70 13.88 -2.47
CA SER A 414 0.16 15.06 -2.38
C SER A 414 -0.25 15.95 -1.20
N ARG A 415 -1.54 16.15 -0.99
CA ARG A 415 -2.05 16.93 0.14
C ARG A 415 -1.78 16.25 1.48
N MET A 416 -1.97 14.93 1.58
CA MET A 416 -1.62 14.17 2.79
C MET A 416 -0.14 14.32 3.14
N ILE A 417 0.75 14.15 2.16
CA ILE A 417 2.19 14.32 2.34
C ILE A 417 2.51 15.77 2.74
N GLU A 418 2.02 16.76 2.01
CA GLU A 418 2.30 18.17 2.26
C GLU A 418 1.90 18.59 3.68
N LEU A 419 0.70 18.21 4.12
CA LEU A 419 0.16 18.60 5.42
C LEU A 419 0.78 17.85 6.60
N THR A 420 1.41 16.69 6.35
CA THR A 420 2.04 15.87 7.40
C THR A 420 3.56 15.92 7.41
N LYS A 421 4.23 16.24 6.28
CA LYS A 421 5.69 16.15 6.13
C LYS A 421 6.50 16.81 7.23
N GLU A 422 6.15 18.05 7.61
CA GLU A 422 6.91 18.78 8.65
C GLU A 422 6.68 18.21 10.05
N ILE A 423 5.48 17.69 10.32
CA ILE A 423 5.15 17.02 11.58
C ILE A 423 5.89 15.69 11.63
N THR A 424 5.82 14.92 10.55
CA THR A 424 6.52 13.63 10.42
C THR A 424 8.03 13.79 10.57
N LYS A 425 8.65 14.78 9.91
CA LYS A 425 10.08 15.08 10.10
C LYS A 425 10.44 15.36 11.56
N LYS A 426 9.61 16.11 12.27
CA LYS A 426 9.81 16.39 13.70
C LYS A 426 9.67 15.13 14.54
N GLU A 427 8.69 14.29 14.28
CA GLU A 427 8.47 13.04 14.99
C GLU A 427 9.62 12.04 14.76
N LEU A 428 10.06 11.87 13.51
CA LEU A 428 11.20 11.03 13.17
C LEU A 428 12.50 11.52 13.84
N ARG A 429 12.73 12.85 13.86
CA ARG A 429 13.90 13.44 14.52
C ARG A 429 13.88 13.28 16.04
N LYS A 430 12.71 13.22 16.68
CA LYS A 430 12.62 12.95 18.13
C LYS A 430 13.14 11.56 18.47
N THR A 431 12.86 10.57 17.63
CA THR A 431 13.37 9.21 17.80
C THR A 431 14.85 9.08 17.43
N CYS A 432 15.40 10.05 16.69
CA CYS A 432 16.81 10.10 16.30
C CYS A 432 17.71 10.82 17.32
N ARG A 433 17.17 11.31 18.43
CA ARG A 433 18.01 11.91 19.48
C ARG A 433 18.84 10.82 20.15
N ILE A 434 20.13 10.80 19.84
CA ILE A 434 21.15 10.15 20.68
C ILE A 434 21.07 10.87 22.02
N SER A 435 20.70 10.19 23.09
CA SER A 435 20.86 10.71 24.43
C SER A 435 22.36 10.77 24.69
N THR A 436 22.97 11.92 24.48
CA THR A 436 24.28 12.18 25.06
C THR A 436 24.07 12.06 26.57
N PRO A 437 24.84 11.19 27.25
CA PRO A 437 24.81 11.16 28.72
C PRO A 437 25.04 12.58 29.21
N TYR A 438 24.12 13.09 29.99
CA TYR A 438 24.30 14.37 30.66
C TYR A 438 25.34 14.16 31.75
N ASP A 439 26.54 14.57 31.46
CA ASP A 439 27.60 14.66 32.47
C ASP A 439 27.43 16.03 33.17
N ALA A 440 26.89 15.98 34.36
CA ALA A 440 26.62 17.19 35.11
C ALA A 440 27.97 17.72 35.65
N GLU A 441 28.63 18.61 34.91
CA GLU A 441 29.82 19.33 35.38
C GLU A 441 29.54 20.29 36.55
N LYS A 442 28.28 20.52 36.92
CA LYS A 442 27.85 21.33 38.05
C LYS A 442 26.74 20.66 38.82
N GLU A 443 26.89 20.51 40.11
CA GLU A 443 25.80 20.11 41.01
C GLU A 443 24.65 21.10 40.90
N MET A 444 23.44 20.58 40.75
CA MET A 444 22.24 21.37 40.73
C MET A 444 22.02 21.93 42.15
N GLN A 445 22.22 23.24 42.31
CA GLN A 445 21.84 23.91 43.56
C GLN A 445 20.33 24.16 43.54
N LEU A 446 19.63 23.51 44.45
CA LEU A 446 18.21 23.82 44.67
C LEU A 446 18.11 25.25 45.23
N PRO A 447 17.17 26.08 44.72
CA PRO A 447 16.89 27.39 45.29
C PRO A 447 16.55 27.23 46.80
N LYS A 448 17.21 27.94 47.67
CA LYS A 448 16.83 28.03 49.08
C LYS A 448 15.57 28.85 49.16
N TRP A 449 14.43 28.19 49.37
CA TRP A 449 13.11 28.83 49.47
C TRP A 449 12.93 29.77 50.67
N GLU A 450 13.95 29.82 51.53
CA GLU A 450 13.95 30.70 52.72
C GLU A 450 14.30 32.15 52.45
N GLU A 451 14.67 32.54 51.24
CA GLU A 451 15.04 33.95 50.91
C GLU A 451 13.94 34.77 50.26
N PHE A 452 12.70 34.28 50.25
CA PHE A 452 11.52 34.99 49.72
C PHE A 452 10.43 35.17 50.79
N ASN A 453 10.78 35.70 51.93
CA ASN A 453 9.82 36.31 52.89
C ASN A 453 10.01 37.81 52.97
#